data_6df35f882f16f9fdbffc33499d1537d5
#
_entry.id   6df35f882f16f9fdbffc33499d1537d5
#
_cell.length_a   1.000
_cell.length_b   1.000
_cell.length_c   1.000
_cell.angle_alpha   90.00
_cell.angle_beta   90.00
_cell.angle_gamma   90.00
#
_symmetry.space_group_name_H-M   'P 1'
#
loop_
_entity.id
_entity.type
_entity.pdbx_description
1 polymer ?
#
loop_
_entity_poly.entity_id
_entity_poly.type
_entity_poly.pdbx_seq_one_letter_code
_entity_poly.pdbx_strand_id
1 'polypeptide(L)'
;MGLLQPLPERLDYLKDLGVTHIQLLPVLSYYFVNELQNGKRLDAYASSDSNYNWGYDPQNYFSLTGMYSENPSDPAKRIEEFKNLVAAIHNHGMGVILDVVYNHTAKTAIFEDLEPNYYHFMDADGTPRSSFGGGPSRHDSLYESSCLGGFDCLSY
;
A
#
# COMPACT_ATOMS: atom_id res chain seq x y z
N MET A 1 20.20 -0.79 0.63
CA MET A 1 19.75 -1.74 1.66
C MET A 1 18.23 -1.65 1.73
N GLY A 2 17.51 -2.66 1.26
CA GLY A 2 16.05 -2.66 1.25
C GLY A 2 15.49 -2.60 2.67
N LEU A 3 14.31 -2.02 2.86
CA LEU A 3 13.71 -1.85 4.21
C LEU A 3 13.19 -3.14 4.83
N LEU A 4 13.00 -4.16 4.03
CA LEU A 4 12.64 -5.46 4.58
C LEU A 4 13.80 -6.11 5.34
N GLN A 5 15.04 -5.65 5.14
CA GLN A 5 16.24 -6.20 5.77
C GLN A 5 16.38 -5.93 7.29
N PRO A 6 16.05 -4.74 7.82
CA PRO A 6 16.25 -4.50 9.26
C PRO A 6 15.26 -5.20 10.17
N LEU A 7 14.07 -5.57 9.67
CA LEU A 7 13.04 -6.19 10.50
C LEU A 7 13.44 -7.58 11.01
N PRO A 8 14.05 -8.49 10.21
CA PRO A 8 14.52 -9.77 10.68
C PRO A 8 15.49 -9.68 11.88
N GLU A 9 16.32 -8.64 11.93
CA GLU A 9 17.26 -8.41 13.03
C GLU A 9 16.58 -8.06 14.36
N ARG A 10 15.29 -7.75 14.36
CA ARG A 10 14.50 -7.35 15.53
C ARG A 10 13.48 -8.40 15.97
N LEU A 11 13.38 -9.53 15.28
CA LEU A 11 12.33 -10.53 15.53
C LEU A 11 12.48 -11.17 16.91
N ASP A 12 13.69 -11.46 17.37
CA ASP A 12 13.91 -11.97 18.72
C ASP A 12 13.40 -10.99 19.79
N TYR A 13 13.71 -9.71 19.63
CA TYR A 13 13.24 -8.67 20.55
C TYR A 13 11.70 -8.60 20.58
N LEU A 14 11.04 -8.65 19.42
CA LEU A 14 9.58 -8.62 19.35
C LEU A 14 8.95 -9.86 19.98
N LYS A 15 9.59 -11.02 19.79
CA LYS A 15 9.16 -12.28 20.41
C LYS A 15 9.28 -12.21 21.93
N ASP A 16 10.39 -11.69 22.45
CA ASP A 16 10.64 -11.52 23.89
C ASP A 16 9.63 -10.56 24.54
N LEU A 17 9.12 -9.58 23.80
CA LEU A 17 8.02 -8.72 24.21
C LEU A 17 6.65 -9.42 24.22
N GLY A 18 6.55 -10.66 23.73
CA GLY A 18 5.30 -11.40 23.66
C GLY A 18 4.43 -11.04 22.44
N VAL A 19 5.00 -10.39 21.42
CA VAL A 19 4.29 -10.11 20.16
C VAL A 19 3.94 -11.42 19.45
N THR A 20 2.68 -11.57 19.07
CA THR A 20 2.18 -12.77 18.38
C THR A 20 2.01 -12.57 16.88
N HIS A 21 1.80 -11.33 16.43
CA HIS A 21 1.59 -10.98 15.02
C HIS A 21 2.28 -9.66 14.71
N ILE A 22 2.81 -9.54 13.50
CA ILE A 22 3.39 -8.32 12.97
C ILE A 22 2.47 -7.81 11.85
N GLN A 23 1.88 -6.64 12.06
CA GLN A 23 1.13 -5.94 11.02
C GLN A 23 2.09 -5.04 10.25
N LEU A 24 2.12 -5.23 8.93
CA LEU A 24 2.91 -4.41 8.02
C LEU A 24 2.01 -3.31 7.45
N LEU A 25 2.52 -2.07 7.38
CA LEU A 25 1.93 -1.04 6.53
C LEU A 25 1.83 -1.56 5.08
N PRO A 26 0.99 -0.96 4.22
CA PRO A 26 0.75 -1.50 2.89
C PRO A 26 2.03 -1.83 2.14
N VAL A 27 2.15 -3.08 1.74
CA VAL A 27 3.28 -3.63 0.97
C VAL A 27 2.94 -3.85 -0.50
N LEU A 28 1.67 -3.69 -0.86
CA LEU A 28 1.20 -3.77 -2.24
C LEU A 28 1.51 -2.47 -2.98
N SER A 29 1.55 -2.53 -4.31
CA SER A 29 1.87 -1.35 -5.14
C SER A 29 0.93 -0.18 -4.88
N TYR A 30 1.50 1.01 -4.73
CA TYR A 30 0.79 2.25 -4.52
C TYR A 30 1.38 3.40 -5.34
N TYR A 31 0.61 4.44 -5.57
CA TYR A 31 1.00 5.64 -6.32
C TYR A 31 1.83 6.63 -5.49
N PHE A 32 2.25 7.69 -6.14
CA PHE A 32 2.90 8.87 -5.55
C PHE A 32 4.25 8.59 -4.91
N VAL A 33 4.98 7.60 -5.44
CA VAL A 33 6.36 7.29 -5.09
C VAL A 33 7.18 7.00 -6.33
N ASN A 34 8.48 7.24 -6.22
CA ASN A 34 9.45 6.78 -7.20
C ASN A 34 10.24 5.59 -6.61
N GLU A 35 9.86 4.38 -7.01
CA GLU A 35 10.47 3.16 -6.48
C GLU A 35 11.97 3.08 -6.75
N LEU A 36 12.46 3.66 -7.87
CA LEU A 36 13.89 3.70 -8.20
C LEU A 36 14.69 4.62 -7.28
N GLN A 37 14.01 5.46 -6.50
CA GLN A 37 14.60 6.36 -5.51
C GLN A 37 14.13 6.01 -4.08
N ASN A 38 13.88 4.74 -3.81
CA ASN A 38 13.34 4.28 -2.53
C ASN A 38 14.20 4.64 -1.31
N GLY A 39 15.51 4.85 -1.48
CA GLY A 39 16.41 5.34 -0.43
C GLY A 39 16.14 6.77 0.03
N LYS A 40 15.45 7.60 -0.78
CA LYS A 40 15.14 9.00 -0.45
C LYS A 40 13.87 9.21 0.37
N ARG A 41 13.13 8.16 0.67
CA ARG A 41 11.84 8.26 1.36
C ARG A 41 11.90 8.88 2.76
N LEU A 42 13.05 8.86 3.40
CA LEU A 42 13.26 9.42 4.75
C LEU A 42 13.89 10.80 4.73
N ASP A 43 14.24 11.31 3.54
CA ASP A 43 14.76 12.66 3.42
C ASP A 43 13.63 13.65 3.67
N ALA A 44 13.78 14.50 4.63
CA ALA A 44 12.91 15.63 5.01
C ALA A 44 11.41 15.40 4.71
N TYR A 45 10.70 14.81 5.64
CA TYR A 45 9.26 14.46 5.58
C TYR A 45 8.33 15.48 4.89
N ALA A 46 8.62 16.77 5.04
CA ALA A 46 7.83 17.87 4.49
C ALA A 46 8.44 18.53 3.24
N SER A 47 9.52 17.99 2.68
CA SER A 47 10.15 18.57 1.49
C SER A 47 9.48 18.05 0.21
N SER A 48 9.53 18.85 -0.86
CA SER A 48 9.09 18.46 -2.20
C SER A 48 9.89 17.27 -2.77
N ASP A 49 11.06 17.00 -2.20
CA ASP A 49 11.95 15.92 -2.61
C ASP A 49 11.71 14.63 -1.79
N SER A 50 10.79 14.65 -0.83
CA SER A 50 10.43 13.48 -0.04
C SER A 50 9.76 12.44 -0.91
N ASN A 51 10.30 11.23 -0.90
CA ASN A 51 9.71 10.06 -1.55
C ASN A 51 8.97 9.18 -0.53
N TYR A 52 8.49 9.78 0.56
CA TYR A 52 7.78 9.07 1.62
C TYR A 52 6.29 8.97 1.33
N ASN A 53 5.74 7.76 1.41
CA ASN A 53 4.31 7.49 1.34
C ASN A 53 3.98 6.31 2.28
N TRP A 54 2.85 6.36 2.94
CA TRP A 54 2.40 5.32 3.85
C TRP A 54 1.83 4.09 3.12
N GLY A 55 1.55 4.24 1.82
CA GLY A 55 1.07 3.15 0.98
C GLY A 55 -0.45 3.04 0.87
N TYR A 56 -1.19 4.04 1.36
CA TYR A 56 -2.66 4.04 1.31
C TYR A 56 -3.25 4.59 0.01
N ASP A 57 -2.46 4.61 -1.06
CA ASP A 57 -2.84 5.04 -2.42
C ASP A 57 -2.78 3.85 -3.39
N PRO A 58 -3.69 2.85 -3.29
CA PRO A 58 -3.53 1.59 -4.01
C PRO A 58 -3.45 1.77 -5.52
N GLN A 59 -2.49 1.09 -6.12
CA GLN A 59 -2.32 0.96 -7.56
C GLN A 59 -2.67 -0.44 -8.04
N ASN A 60 -2.27 -1.45 -7.30
CA ASN A 60 -2.48 -2.85 -7.65
C ASN A 60 -2.53 -3.70 -6.38
N TYR A 61 -3.48 -4.66 -6.33
CA TYR A 61 -3.68 -5.53 -5.18
C TYR A 61 -2.92 -6.87 -5.27
N PHE A 62 -2.25 -7.14 -6.39
CA PHE A 62 -1.61 -8.44 -6.65
C PHE A 62 -0.11 -8.31 -6.94
N SER A 63 0.46 -7.13 -6.74
CA SER A 63 1.90 -6.89 -6.90
C SER A 63 2.47 -6.13 -5.71
N LEU A 64 3.71 -6.44 -5.35
CA LEU A 64 4.42 -5.78 -4.27
C LEU A 64 4.99 -4.43 -4.74
N THR A 65 5.02 -3.44 -3.85
CA THR A 65 5.74 -2.20 -4.10
C THR A 65 7.25 -2.43 -4.12
N GLY A 66 7.96 -1.73 -5.00
CA GLY A 66 9.42 -1.71 -5.02
C GLY A 66 10.06 -0.83 -3.95
N MET A 67 9.26 -0.06 -3.20
CA MET A 67 9.77 0.86 -2.18
C MET A 67 10.55 0.17 -1.07
N TYR A 68 10.29 -1.11 -0.82
CA TYR A 68 10.95 -1.89 0.22
C TYR A 68 11.98 -2.87 -0.29
N SER A 69 12.16 -2.97 -1.62
CA SER A 69 13.12 -3.88 -2.24
C SER A 69 14.52 -3.28 -2.33
N GLU A 70 15.51 -4.13 -2.26
CA GLU A 70 16.92 -3.80 -2.57
C GLU A 70 17.11 -3.48 -4.07
N ASN A 71 16.36 -4.17 -4.92
CA ASN A 71 16.32 -3.91 -6.34
C ASN A 71 14.88 -3.69 -6.83
N PRO A 72 14.38 -2.45 -6.79
CA PRO A 72 13.02 -2.16 -7.20
C PRO A 72 12.72 -2.43 -8.69
N SER A 73 13.74 -2.54 -9.53
CA SER A 73 13.58 -2.85 -10.96
C SER A 73 13.34 -4.34 -11.24
N ASP A 74 13.55 -5.21 -10.24
CA ASP A 74 13.39 -6.65 -10.38
C ASP A 74 12.14 -7.13 -9.62
N PRO A 75 11.04 -7.46 -10.31
CA PRO A 75 9.83 -7.95 -9.66
C PRO A 75 10.02 -9.29 -8.96
N ALA A 76 10.90 -10.16 -9.47
CA ALA A 76 11.17 -11.46 -8.83
C ALA A 76 11.89 -11.26 -7.50
N LYS A 77 12.80 -10.28 -7.44
CA LYS A 77 13.52 -9.93 -6.21
C LYS A 77 12.58 -9.41 -5.12
N ARG A 78 11.59 -8.58 -5.46
CA ARG A 78 10.57 -8.11 -4.51
C ARG A 78 9.83 -9.27 -3.87
N ILE A 79 9.43 -10.26 -4.67
CA ILE A 79 8.71 -11.45 -4.20
C ILE A 79 9.60 -12.32 -3.31
N GLU A 80 10.84 -12.55 -3.72
CA GLU A 80 11.83 -13.30 -2.93
C GLU A 80 12.04 -12.69 -1.55
N GLU A 81 12.33 -11.39 -1.52
CA GLU A 81 12.56 -10.65 -0.27
C GLU A 81 11.35 -10.70 0.67
N PHE A 82 10.16 -10.51 0.11
CA PHE A 82 8.93 -10.58 0.90
C PHE A 82 8.67 -11.98 1.45
N LYS A 83 8.86 -13.02 0.63
CA LYS A 83 8.75 -14.41 1.10
C LYS A 83 9.75 -14.72 2.21
N ASN A 84 10.98 -14.25 2.08
CA ASN A 84 12.01 -14.44 3.10
C ASN A 84 11.66 -13.73 4.41
N LEU A 85 11.09 -12.53 4.34
CA LEU A 85 10.60 -11.81 5.53
C LEU A 85 9.47 -12.59 6.22
N VAL A 86 8.46 -13.02 5.46
CA VAL A 86 7.33 -13.80 6.01
C VAL A 86 7.83 -15.10 6.65
N ALA A 87 8.74 -15.81 5.98
CA ALA A 87 9.32 -17.03 6.51
C ALA A 87 10.12 -16.77 7.81
N ALA A 88 10.88 -15.69 7.87
CA ALA A 88 11.61 -15.30 9.08
C ALA A 88 10.65 -15.03 10.26
N ILE A 89 9.57 -14.30 10.04
CA ILE A 89 8.54 -14.01 11.06
C ILE A 89 7.88 -15.32 11.54
N HIS A 90 7.49 -16.20 10.61
CA HIS A 90 6.90 -17.49 10.94
C HIS A 90 7.86 -18.39 11.73
N ASN A 91 9.14 -18.41 11.39
CA ASN A 91 10.15 -19.18 12.09
C ASN A 91 10.36 -18.73 13.54
N HIS A 92 9.99 -17.46 13.87
CA HIS A 92 9.97 -16.96 15.24
C HIS A 92 8.63 -17.21 15.96
N GLY A 93 7.69 -17.95 15.32
CA GLY A 93 6.39 -18.30 15.89
C GLY A 93 5.39 -17.15 15.89
N MET A 94 5.59 -16.14 15.05
CA MET A 94 4.70 -14.98 14.90
C MET A 94 3.95 -15.06 13.57
N GLY A 95 2.74 -14.47 13.51
CA GLY A 95 1.96 -14.30 12.29
C GLY A 95 2.26 -12.97 11.59
N VAL A 96 1.86 -12.88 10.31
CA VAL A 96 1.93 -11.66 9.52
C VAL A 96 0.52 -11.18 9.19
N ILE A 97 0.27 -9.88 9.37
CA ILE A 97 -0.96 -9.20 8.97
C ILE A 97 -0.59 -8.18 7.90
N LEU A 98 -1.28 -8.22 6.76
CA LEU A 98 -1.14 -7.22 5.72
C LEU A 98 -2.22 -6.16 5.87
N ASP A 99 -1.80 -4.91 5.93
CA ASP A 99 -2.69 -3.77 5.88
C ASP A 99 -3.05 -3.49 4.42
N VAL A 100 -4.34 -3.53 4.11
CA VAL A 100 -4.85 -3.40 2.74
C VAL A 100 -6.01 -2.41 2.68
N VAL A 101 -6.07 -1.65 1.59
CA VAL A 101 -7.11 -0.67 1.33
C VAL A 101 -7.96 -1.15 0.16
N TYR A 102 -9.17 -1.62 0.44
CA TYR A 102 -10.11 -2.06 -0.60
C TYR A 102 -11.24 -1.08 -0.87
N ASN A 103 -11.38 -0.05 -0.04
CA ASN A 103 -12.46 0.93 -0.17
C ASN A 103 -12.23 1.99 -1.26
N HIS A 104 -10.99 2.18 -1.69
CA HIS A 104 -10.66 3.10 -2.76
C HIS A 104 -9.43 2.67 -3.56
N THR A 105 -9.24 3.26 -4.72
CA THR A 105 -7.99 3.25 -5.50
C THR A 105 -7.45 4.67 -5.62
N ALA A 106 -6.16 4.81 -5.85
CA ALA A 106 -5.55 6.13 -6.04
C ALA A 106 -6.04 6.84 -7.32
N LYS A 107 -6.47 6.06 -8.32
CA LYS A 107 -7.00 6.57 -9.60
C LYS A 107 -8.11 5.65 -10.08
N THR A 108 -9.18 6.22 -10.62
CA THR A 108 -10.31 5.48 -11.18
C THR A 108 -9.93 4.71 -12.44
N ALA A 109 -9.11 5.31 -13.31
CA ALA A 109 -8.68 4.71 -14.58
C ALA A 109 -8.05 3.31 -14.43
N ILE A 110 -7.52 2.96 -13.26
CA ILE A 110 -6.93 1.64 -13.03
C ILE A 110 -7.88 0.50 -13.40
N PHE A 111 -9.15 0.62 -13.00
CA PHE A 111 -10.18 -0.39 -13.24
C PHE A 111 -11.19 0.01 -14.30
N GLU A 112 -11.47 1.30 -14.47
CA GLU A 112 -12.40 1.79 -15.50
C GLU A 112 -11.88 1.54 -16.93
N ASP A 113 -10.55 1.52 -17.13
CA ASP A 113 -9.93 1.16 -18.41
C ASP A 113 -10.05 -0.35 -18.71
N LEU A 114 -10.25 -1.18 -17.69
CA LEU A 114 -10.43 -2.63 -17.84
C LEU A 114 -11.89 -2.99 -18.12
N GLU A 115 -12.79 -2.50 -17.30
CA GLU A 115 -14.23 -2.73 -17.43
C GLU A 115 -15.00 -1.52 -16.91
N PRO A 116 -15.43 -0.62 -17.77
CA PRO A 116 -16.11 0.62 -17.37
C PRO A 116 -17.38 0.38 -16.55
N ASN A 117 -17.56 1.16 -15.51
CA ASN A 117 -18.72 1.15 -14.62
C ASN A 117 -18.95 -0.17 -13.84
N TYR A 118 -17.93 -1.02 -13.75
CA TYR A 118 -18.07 -2.32 -13.08
C TYR A 118 -17.55 -2.32 -11.65
N TYR A 119 -16.38 -1.73 -11.43
CA TYR A 119 -15.68 -1.83 -10.13
C TYR A 119 -16.03 -0.70 -9.17
N HIS A 120 -16.38 0.48 -9.67
CA HIS A 120 -16.61 1.65 -8.85
C HIS A 120 -18.10 1.94 -8.69
N PHE A 121 -18.48 2.50 -7.53
CA PHE A 121 -19.80 3.12 -7.40
C PHE A 121 -19.87 4.34 -8.30
N MET A 122 -20.96 4.43 -9.06
CA MET A 122 -21.19 5.52 -10.00
C MET A 122 -22.20 6.51 -9.43
N ASP A 123 -21.95 7.79 -9.67
CA ASP A 123 -22.94 8.83 -9.46
C ASP A 123 -23.95 8.88 -10.61
N ALA A 124 -25.04 9.60 -10.41
CA ALA A 124 -26.13 9.66 -11.41
C ALA A 124 -25.71 10.26 -12.76
N ASP A 125 -24.62 11.00 -12.80
CA ASP A 125 -24.04 11.58 -14.01
C ASP A 125 -23.08 10.62 -14.75
N GLY A 126 -22.88 9.42 -14.21
CA GLY A 126 -21.98 8.41 -14.79
C GLY A 126 -20.51 8.60 -14.43
N THR A 127 -20.20 9.41 -13.42
CA THR A 127 -18.84 9.53 -12.89
C THR A 127 -18.60 8.57 -11.73
N PRO A 128 -17.41 7.97 -11.62
CA PRO A 128 -17.06 7.20 -10.43
C PRO A 128 -17.13 8.07 -9.18
N ARG A 129 -17.82 7.54 -8.15
CA ARG A 129 -18.01 8.26 -6.89
C ARG A 129 -16.66 8.46 -6.19
N SER A 130 -16.32 9.70 -5.90
CA SER A 130 -15.21 10.01 -5.02
C SER A 130 -15.56 9.67 -3.56
N SER A 131 -14.54 9.42 -2.76
CA SER A 131 -14.63 8.82 -1.41
C SER A 131 -15.73 9.37 -0.50
N PHE A 132 -16.06 8.54 0.47
CA PHE A 132 -17.08 8.78 1.48
C PHE A 132 -16.90 10.06 2.28
N GLY A 133 -17.98 10.85 2.31
CA GLY A 133 -18.29 11.74 3.43
C GLY A 133 -17.66 13.11 3.42
N GLY A 134 -17.09 13.53 2.34
CA GLY A 134 -16.60 14.89 2.28
C GLY A 134 -17.31 15.70 1.20
N GLY A 135 -17.89 16.83 1.51
CA GLY A 135 -18.05 17.88 0.52
C GLY A 135 -16.67 18.25 -0.05
N PRO A 136 -16.58 19.10 -1.10
CA PRO A 136 -15.36 19.38 -1.82
C PRO A 136 -14.28 19.96 -0.89
N SER A 137 -13.47 19.10 -0.31
CA SER A 137 -12.26 19.52 0.36
C SER A 137 -11.15 19.65 -0.67
N ARG A 138 -10.27 20.60 -0.49
CA ARG A 138 -9.14 20.87 -1.42
C ARG A 138 -8.20 19.67 -1.60
N HIS A 139 -8.40 18.60 -0.86
CA HIS A 139 -7.65 17.34 -0.98
C HIS A 139 -8.25 16.37 -1.98
N ASP A 140 -9.53 16.52 -2.33
CA ASP A 140 -10.22 15.62 -3.29
C ASP A 140 -9.67 15.74 -4.71
N SER A 141 -9.00 16.85 -5.05
CA SER A 141 -8.37 17.03 -6.36
C SER A 141 -7.07 16.23 -6.56
N LEU A 142 -6.50 15.68 -5.50
CA LEU A 142 -5.30 14.84 -5.57
C LEU A 142 -5.62 13.35 -5.47
N TYR A 143 -6.79 13.00 -4.97
CA TYR A 143 -7.24 11.63 -4.79
C TYR A 143 -8.55 11.43 -5.54
N GLU A 144 -8.47 10.96 -6.76
CA GLU A 144 -9.64 10.35 -7.42
C GLU A 144 -9.90 9.00 -6.72
N SER A 145 -10.22 9.06 -5.43
CA SER A 145 -10.54 7.88 -4.68
C SER A 145 -11.97 7.48 -4.99
N SER A 146 -12.14 6.28 -5.46
CA SER A 146 -13.42 5.70 -5.80
C SER A 146 -13.62 4.43 -5.00
N CYS A 147 -14.79 4.26 -4.46
CA CYS A 147 -15.13 3.04 -3.74
C CYS A 147 -15.31 1.88 -4.70
N LEU A 148 -14.68 0.77 -4.38
CA LEU A 148 -14.88 -0.47 -5.12
C LEU A 148 -16.25 -1.06 -4.78
N GLY A 149 -17.04 -1.33 -5.81
CA GLY A 149 -18.34 -1.98 -5.67
C GLY A 149 -18.21 -3.38 -5.06
N GLY A 150 -19.09 -3.72 -4.14
CA GLY A 150 -19.16 -5.05 -3.55
C GLY A 150 -18.51 -5.22 -2.17
N PHE A 151 -17.82 -4.22 -1.66
CA PHE A 151 -17.44 -4.15 -0.25
C PHE A 151 -18.28 -3.07 0.41
N ASP A 152 -19.06 -3.42 1.41
CA ASP A 152 -19.68 -2.43 2.28
C ASP A 152 -18.56 -1.56 2.82
N CYS A 153 -18.60 -0.28 2.50
CA CYS A 153 -17.69 0.68 3.07
C CYS A 153 -18.01 0.81 4.55
N LEU A 154 -17.44 -0.08 5.33
CA LEU A 154 -17.51 0.01 6.78
C LEU A 154 -16.64 1.21 7.17
N SER A 155 -17.31 2.28 7.55
CA SER A 155 -16.69 3.40 8.24
C SER A 155 -16.13 2.90 9.56
N TYR A 156 -14.82 2.96 9.70
CA TYR A 156 -14.13 2.94 10.99
C TYR A 156 -13.79 4.37 11.39
#